data_94ec05d98f7d2a8de66298f5be05ac33
#
_entry.id   94ec05d98f7d2a8de66298f5be05ac33
#
_cell.length_a   1.000
_cell.length_b   1.000
_cell.length_c   1.000
_cell.angle_alpha   90.00
_cell.angle_beta   90.00
_cell.angle_gamma   90.00
#
_symmetry.space_group_name_H-M   'P 1'
#
loop_
_entity.id
_entity.type
_entity.pdbx_description
1 polymer ?
#
loop_
_entity_poly.entity_id
_entity_poly.type
_entity_poly.pdbx_seq_one_letter_code
_entity_poly.pdbx_strand_id
1 'polypeptide(L)'
;MIVIGSGPNGLVAANVLARRGFRVLALEANPRRAGGALGSEALTLPGFVHDVGGGFFPFGSTSPAFQALDLPGAGVEWLHARYESCHPAVDGSFACIARGDALASAPFGSARDADTFRALARFHAGVERDLLAALLGPFPSVGALARVGVGALLKIAGMFVRSTRGLATRLFESEAARRVLPGLGLHVDVGPDDRFGAGLAYMLAVTATTGGYGFPKGGARSLTDALVARLRERAGEVRLGARVTRVVVRGGRASAVVLADGTEIAARRAVVADTSPAALLLSMVDEREVPGWVRAFMKRFPQGWGTFKVDWALAGPVPWQVEAARDSAVVHAGESVDDLARFTRDARAGRLPERPYLVIGQQSIGDPTRAPAGKHTLYCYTHIPSHVQEEGGWAGARERFADRIEARIEELAPGFRASILARHIMSPPDLEAWDANLVGGDLGGGSNAWHRQLLFRPLFPYFRYRMPVRGLYLCSSYAHPGAGVHGMCGANAAEIAARDAERSGAVV
;
A
#
# COMPACT_ATOMS: atom_id res chain seq x y z
N MET A 1 10.92 19.93 -14.87
CA MET A 1 10.38 19.73 -13.52
C MET A 1 11.24 18.73 -12.77
N ILE A 2 11.30 18.84 -11.46
CA ILE A 2 12.04 17.90 -10.61
C ILE A 2 11.04 17.06 -9.80
N VAL A 3 11.28 15.75 -9.75
CA VAL A 3 10.58 14.83 -8.85
C VAL A 3 11.59 14.36 -7.79
N ILE A 4 11.28 14.53 -6.51
CA ILE A 4 12.09 14.06 -5.40
C ILE A 4 11.57 12.68 -4.98
N GLY A 5 12.41 11.67 -5.06
CA GLY A 5 12.05 10.27 -4.81
C GLY A 5 11.55 9.56 -6.08
N SER A 6 11.89 8.29 -6.20
CA SER A 6 11.46 7.40 -7.29
C SER A 6 10.67 6.21 -6.77
N GLY A 7 9.90 6.40 -5.69
CA GLY A 7 8.86 5.47 -5.28
C GLY A 7 7.76 5.35 -6.35
N PRO A 8 6.78 4.45 -6.18
CA PRO A 8 5.75 4.22 -7.20
C PRO A 8 4.99 5.50 -7.57
N ASN A 9 4.68 6.34 -6.59
CA ASN A 9 3.98 7.59 -6.86
C ASN A 9 4.87 8.63 -7.53
N GLY A 10 6.14 8.74 -7.15
CA GLY A 10 7.12 9.61 -7.80
C GLY A 10 7.36 9.24 -9.25
N LEU A 11 7.52 7.95 -9.55
CA LEU A 11 7.67 7.45 -10.92
C LEU A 11 6.41 7.68 -11.76
N VAL A 12 5.21 7.47 -11.20
CA VAL A 12 3.96 7.79 -11.89
C VAL A 12 3.86 9.30 -12.14
N ALA A 13 4.17 10.14 -11.14
CA ALA A 13 4.18 11.59 -11.32
C ALA A 13 5.14 12.02 -12.43
N ALA A 14 6.36 11.46 -12.45
CA ALA A 14 7.35 11.73 -13.49
C ALA A 14 6.82 11.36 -14.89
N ASN A 15 6.18 10.20 -15.03
CA ASN A 15 5.58 9.74 -16.28
C ASN A 15 4.44 10.65 -16.75
N VAL A 16 3.54 11.05 -15.85
CA VAL A 16 2.43 11.95 -16.18
C VAL A 16 2.95 13.31 -16.65
N LEU A 17 3.95 13.87 -15.96
CA LEU A 17 4.58 15.13 -16.35
C LEU A 17 5.29 15.03 -17.71
N ALA A 18 6.01 13.93 -17.97
CA ALA A 18 6.68 13.69 -19.24
C ALA A 18 5.64 13.56 -20.39
N ARG A 19 4.52 12.87 -20.17
CA ARG A 19 3.40 12.80 -21.14
C ARG A 19 2.77 14.17 -21.44
N ARG A 20 2.83 15.11 -20.49
CA ARG A 20 2.40 16.50 -20.66
C ARG A 20 3.45 17.38 -21.35
N GLY A 21 4.56 16.78 -21.84
CA GLY A 21 5.62 17.50 -22.59
C GLY A 21 6.65 18.22 -21.71
N PHE A 22 6.66 17.99 -20.38
CA PHE A 22 7.69 18.59 -19.54
C PHE A 22 8.96 17.74 -19.52
N ARG A 23 10.13 18.40 -19.51
CA ARG A 23 11.39 17.74 -19.19
C ARG A 23 11.40 17.38 -17.70
N VAL A 24 11.58 16.10 -17.37
CA VAL A 24 11.49 15.58 -16.01
C VAL A 24 12.79 14.93 -15.59
N LEU A 25 13.24 15.27 -14.39
CA LEU A 25 14.33 14.61 -13.67
C LEU A 25 13.82 14.11 -12.34
N ALA A 26 13.80 12.81 -12.14
CA ALA A 26 13.54 12.17 -10.87
C ALA A 26 14.85 11.91 -10.14
N LEU A 27 14.93 12.34 -8.88
CA LEU A 27 16.12 12.28 -8.03
C LEU A 27 15.88 11.25 -6.92
N GLU A 28 16.64 10.17 -6.94
CA GLU A 28 16.53 9.05 -6.02
C GLU A 28 17.73 9.01 -5.06
N ALA A 29 17.46 8.88 -3.77
CA ALA A 29 18.50 8.81 -2.76
C ALA A 29 19.26 7.49 -2.77
N ASN A 30 18.58 6.39 -3.12
CA ASN A 30 19.22 5.07 -3.19
C ASN A 30 20.21 5.04 -4.36
N PRO A 31 21.50 4.65 -4.13
CA PRO A 31 22.50 4.62 -5.20
C PRO A 31 22.38 3.40 -6.12
N ARG A 32 21.61 2.38 -5.76
CA ARG A 32 21.55 1.10 -6.47
C ARG A 32 20.27 0.90 -7.26
N ARG A 33 19.16 1.46 -6.83
CA ARG A 33 17.84 1.17 -7.43
C ARG A 33 16.84 2.32 -7.26
N ALA A 34 15.92 2.41 -8.20
CA ALA A 34 14.66 3.12 -8.07
C ALA A 34 13.58 2.23 -7.41
N GLY A 35 12.43 2.79 -7.06
CA GLY A 35 11.23 2.07 -6.63
C GLY A 35 10.83 2.27 -5.18
N GLY A 36 11.70 2.85 -4.34
CA GLY A 36 11.39 3.03 -2.92
C GLY A 36 11.03 1.69 -2.27
N ALA A 37 9.82 1.59 -1.72
CA ALA A 37 9.30 0.36 -1.11
C ALA A 37 8.97 -0.76 -2.11
N LEU A 38 8.89 -0.49 -3.43
CA LEU A 38 8.73 -1.53 -4.46
C LEU A 38 10.09 -2.12 -4.86
N GLY A 39 10.58 -3.02 -4.04
CA GLY A 39 11.82 -3.75 -4.28
C GLY A 39 11.61 -5.26 -4.18
N SER A 40 12.36 -6.02 -4.97
CA SER A 40 12.40 -7.49 -4.86
C SER A 40 13.85 -7.92 -4.82
N GLU A 41 14.23 -8.67 -3.79
CA GLU A 41 15.61 -9.05 -3.51
C GLU A 41 15.72 -10.49 -2.96
N ALA A 42 16.91 -11.07 -3.04
CA ALA A 42 17.23 -12.34 -2.41
C ALA A 42 17.52 -12.12 -0.91
N LEU A 43 16.44 -11.87 -0.12
CA LEU A 43 16.57 -11.54 1.31
C LEU A 43 17.00 -12.72 2.17
N THR A 44 16.72 -13.95 1.75
CA THR A 44 17.03 -15.18 2.51
C THR A 44 18.23 -15.92 1.92
N LEU A 45 18.02 -16.65 0.83
CA LEU A 45 19.03 -17.43 0.14
C LEU A 45 19.12 -17.04 -1.34
N PRO A 46 20.27 -17.24 -1.99
CA PRO A 46 20.39 -17.03 -3.43
C PRO A 46 19.32 -17.82 -4.20
N GLY A 47 18.70 -17.17 -5.20
CA GLY A 47 17.63 -17.75 -6.00
C GLY A 47 16.22 -17.66 -5.41
N PHE A 48 16.06 -17.17 -4.17
CA PHE A 48 14.76 -16.90 -3.57
C PHE A 48 14.47 -15.40 -3.62
N VAL A 49 13.47 -14.99 -4.40
CA VAL A 49 13.12 -13.58 -4.63
C VAL A 49 11.94 -13.18 -3.76
N HIS A 50 12.18 -12.25 -2.86
CA HIS A 50 11.19 -11.70 -1.92
C HIS A 50 10.87 -10.25 -2.24
N ASP A 51 9.60 -9.87 -2.15
CA ASP A 51 9.19 -8.46 -2.23
C ASP A 51 9.40 -7.77 -0.88
N VAL A 52 10.05 -6.61 -0.87
CA VAL A 52 10.41 -5.94 0.38
C VAL A 52 9.23 -5.22 1.01
N GLY A 53 8.48 -4.45 0.24
CA GLY A 53 7.29 -3.74 0.70
C GLY A 53 6.01 -4.36 0.11
N GLY A 54 5.44 -3.75 -0.93
CA GLY A 54 4.23 -4.28 -1.57
C GLY A 54 4.49 -5.58 -2.33
N GLY A 55 3.78 -6.65 -2.00
CA GLY A 55 3.86 -7.95 -2.66
C GLY A 55 2.58 -8.33 -3.43
N PHE A 56 1.46 -7.66 -3.14
CA PHE A 56 0.16 -7.85 -3.79
C PHE A 56 -0.46 -6.51 -4.11
N PHE A 57 -1.16 -6.42 -5.23
CA PHE A 57 -1.61 -5.16 -5.80
C PHE A 57 -3.12 -5.19 -6.11
N PRO A 58 -3.99 -4.91 -5.13
CA PRO A 58 -5.45 -4.90 -5.32
C PRO A 58 -5.93 -3.95 -6.42
N PHE A 59 -5.12 -2.93 -6.72
CA PHE A 59 -5.39 -1.96 -7.78
C PHE A 59 -4.40 -2.08 -8.96
N GLY A 60 -3.60 -3.14 -9.03
CA GLY A 60 -2.54 -3.28 -10.04
C GLY A 60 -3.06 -3.18 -11.47
N SER A 61 -4.08 -3.97 -11.80
CA SER A 61 -4.70 -3.98 -13.14
C SER A 61 -5.82 -2.94 -13.31
N THR A 62 -6.44 -2.45 -12.21
CA THR A 62 -7.61 -1.56 -12.26
C THR A 62 -7.27 -0.09 -12.01
N SER A 63 -6.06 0.24 -11.55
CA SER A 63 -5.65 1.62 -11.32
C SER A 63 -5.70 2.45 -12.61
N PRO A 64 -6.44 3.58 -12.62
CA PRO A 64 -6.45 4.48 -13.79
C PRO A 64 -5.05 4.99 -14.18
N ALA A 65 -4.15 5.20 -13.22
CA ALA A 65 -2.79 5.66 -13.49
C ALA A 65 -1.98 4.57 -14.20
N PHE A 66 -2.04 3.32 -13.75
CA PHE A 66 -1.31 2.21 -14.35
C PHE A 66 -1.86 1.83 -15.74
N GLN A 67 -3.18 1.84 -15.89
CA GLN A 67 -3.83 1.65 -17.21
C GLN A 67 -3.41 2.74 -18.20
N ALA A 68 -3.39 4.01 -17.78
CA ALA A 68 -2.95 5.12 -18.61
C ALA A 68 -1.47 5.05 -19.02
N LEU A 69 -0.64 4.34 -18.28
CA LEU A 69 0.78 4.13 -18.58
C LEU A 69 1.05 2.84 -19.36
N ASP A 70 0.02 2.02 -19.58
CA ASP A 70 0.13 0.74 -20.30
C ASP A 70 1.31 -0.11 -19.78
N LEU A 71 1.26 -0.44 -18.51
CA LEU A 71 2.33 -1.21 -17.85
C LEU A 71 2.49 -2.62 -18.44
N PRO A 72 1.43 -3.33 -18.87
CA PRO A 72 1.59 -4.59 -19.61
C PRO A 72 2.42 -4.42 -20.87
N GLY A 73 2.20 -3.37 -21.68
CA GLY A 73 3.02 -3.03 -22.84
C GLY A 73 4.48 -2.66 -22.49
N ALA A 74 4.79 -2.39 -21.22
CA ALA A 74 6.16 -2.21 -20.70
C ALA A 74 6.72 -3.48 -20.03
N GLY A 75 6.06 -4.64 -20.19
CA GLY A 75 6.54 -5.94 -19.72
C GLY A 75 6.03 -6.38 -18.35
N VAL A 76 5.07 -5.67 -17.74
CA VAL A 76 4.45 -6.14 -16.49
C VAL A 76 3.43 -7.23 -16.80
N GLU A 77 3.71 -8.45 -16.36
CA GLU A 77 2.78 -9.58 -16.40
C GLU A 77 2.17 -9.76 -15.01
N TRP A 78 0.84 -9.56 -14.90
CA TRP A 78 0.11 -9.78 -13.66
C TRP A 78 -0.27 -11.25 -13.51
N LEU A 79 0.16 -11.86 -12.44
CA LEU A 79 -0.15 -13.23 -12.08
C LEU A 79 -1.16 -13.27 -10.94
N HIS A 80 -1.94 -14.34 -10.88
CA HIS A 80 -2.97 -14.58 -9.89
C HIS A 80 -2.93 -16.05 -9.46
N ALA A 81 -3.42 -16.34 -8.26
CA ALA A 81 -3.72 -17.70 -7.83
C ALA A 81 -5.21 -18.01 -8.06
N ARG A 82 -5.62 -19.25 -7.81
CA ARG A 82 -7.02 -19.70 -7.91
C ARG A 82 -7.94 -18.88 -6.99
N TYR A 83 -7.49 -18.66 -5.76
CA TYR A 83 -8.14 -17.76 -4.82
C TYR A 83 -7.23 -16.55 -4.56
N GLU A 84 -7.83 -15.37 -4.59
CA GLU A 84 -7.11 -14.12 -4.29
C GLU A 84 -6.76 -14.05 -2.80
N SER A 85 -7.68 -14.51 -1.94
CA SER A 85 -7.39 -14.69 -0.52
C SER A 85 -8.18 -15.84 0.11
N CYS A 86 -7.61 -16.43 1.18
CA CYS A 86 -8.26 -17.37 2.08
C CYS A 86 -8.10 -16.90 3.52
N HIS A 87 -9.15 -17.09 4.32
CA HIS A 87 -9.22 -16.71 5.73
C HIS A 87 -9.50 -17.96 6.59
N PRO A 88 -8.51 -18.85 6.80
CA PRO A 88 -8.67 -20.06 7.60
C PRO A 88 -8.64 -19.76 9.10
N ALA A 89 -9.21 -20.66 9.89
CA ALA A 89 -9.04 -20.74 11.31
C ALA A 89 -8.62 -22.15 11.75
N VAL A 90 -8.16 -22.30 12.97
CA VAL A 90 -7.66 -23.58 13.53
C VAL A 90 -8.76 -24.64 13.60
N ASP A 91 -10.03 -24.23 13.74
CA ASP A 91 -11.20 -25.13 13.73
C ASP A 91 -11.53 -25.68 12.33
N GLY A 92 -10.75 -25.33 11.31
CA GLY A 92 -10.93 -25.72 9.92
C GLY A 92 -11.98 -24.89 9.17
N SER A 93 -12.65 -23.95 9.81
CA SER A 93 -13.58 -23.04 9.14
C SER A 93 -12.83 -22.00 8.29
N PHE A 94 -13.37 -21.66 7.11
CA PHE A 94 -12.69 -20.71 6.22
C PHE A 94 -13.66 -20.00 5.28
N ALA A 95 -13.17 -18.91 4.69
CA ALA A 95 -13.79 -18.19 3.60
C ALA A 95 -12.73 -17.80 2.57
N CYS A 96 -13.04 -17.90 1.28
CA CYS A 96 -12.15 -17.52 0.19
C CYS A 96 -12.77 -16.45 -0.70
N ILE A 97 -11.95 -15.55 -1.18
CA ILE A 97 -12.29 -14.60 -2.23
C ILE A 97 -11.65 -15.09 -3.53
N ALA A 98 -12.43 -15.19 -4.60
CA ALA A 98 -11.94 -15.52 -5.92
C ALA A 98 -12.35 -14.44 -6.93
N ARG A 99 -11.69 -14.44 -8.08
CA ARG A 99 -11.87 -13.48 -9.17
C ARG A 99 -12.64 -14.13 -10.34
N GLY A 100 -13.42 -13.33 -11.05
CA GLY A 100 -14.08 -13.77 -12.28
C GLY A 100 -15.00 -14.99 -12.07
N ASP A 101 -14.93 -15.95 -12.97
CA ASP A 101 -15.80 -17.14 -12.95
C ASP A 101 -15.55 -18.03 -11.72
N ALA A 102 -14.33 -18.04 -11.17
CA ALA A 102 -14.02 -18.81 -9.97
C ALA A 102 -14.81 -18.35 -8.73
N LEU A 103 -15.32 -17.11 -8.72
CA LEU A 103 -16.16 -16.58 -7.65
C LEU A 103 -17.47 -17.36 -7.50
N ALA A 104 -18.00 -17.93 -8.58
CA ALA A 104 -19.26 -18.68 -8.55
C ALA A 104 -19.20 -19.89 -7.62
N SER A 105 -18.06 -20.56 -7.53
CA SER A 105 -17.81 -21.76 -6.73
C SER A 105 -16.92 -21.52 -5.50
N ALA A 106 -16.46 -20.29 -5.27
CA ALA A 106 -15.60 -19.99 -4.13
C ALA A 106 -16.35 -20.21 -2.80
N PRO A 107 -15.80 -21.00 -1.87
CA PRO A 107 -16.39 -21.18 -0.54
C PRO A 107 -16.26 -19.88 0.28
N PHE A 108 -17.36 -19.47 0.92
CA PHE A 108 -17.39 -18.26 1.73
C PHE A 108 -18.25 -18.46 2.98
N GLY A 109 -17.73 -19.24 3.94
CA GLY A 109 -18.47 -19.62 5.12
C GLY A 109 -19.68 -20.53 4.79
N SER A 110 -20.91 -20.04 5.02
CA SER A 110 -22.13 -20.77 4.66
C SER A 110 -22.57 -20.51 3.20
N ALA A 111 -23.50 -21.31 2.70
CA ALA A 111 -24.12 -21.09 1.38
C ALA A 111 -24.76 -19.70 1.28
N ARG A 112 -25.46 -19.27 2.32
CA ARG A 112 -26.09 -17.94 2.42
C ARG A 112 -25.04 -16.81 2.41
N ASP A 113 -23.94 -17.00 3.12
CA ASP A 113 -22.85 -16.03 3.13
C ASP A 113 -22.21 -15.88 1.75
N ALA A 114 -22.00 -17.00 1.06
CA ALA A 114 -21.47 -17.02 -0.30
C ALA A 114 -22.42 -16.32 -1.29
N ASP A 115 -23.73 -16.53 -1.20
CA ASP A 115 -24.73 -15.82 -2.01
C ASP A 115 -24.73 -14.32 -1.73
N THR A 116 -24.66 -13.94 -0.46
CA THR A 116 -24.57 -12.55 -0.04
C THR A 116 -23.31 -11.87 -0.59
N PHE A 117 -22.16 -12.55 -0.48
CA PHE A 117 -20.90 -12.01 -1.01
C PHE A 117 -20.91 -11.88 -2.53
N ARG A 118 -21.43 -12.89 -3.26
CA ARG A 118 -21.62 -12.81 -4.72
C ARG A 118 -22.54 -11.67 -5.14
N ALA A 119 -23.63 -11.43 -4.41
CA ALA A 119 -24.52 -10.29 -4.66
C ALA A 119 -23.80 -8.95 -4.45
N LEU A 120 -22.95 -8.86 -3.42
CA LEU A 120 -22.13 -7.67 -3.15
C LEU A 120 -21.09 -7.43 -4.25
N ALA A 121 -20.43 -8.49 -4.73
CA ALA A 121 -19.46 -8.44 -5.82
C ALA A 121 -20.12 -7.99 -7.14
N ARG A 122 -21.30 -8.54 -7.49
CA ARG A 122 -22.05 -8.08 -8.67
C ARG A 122 -22.45 -6.61 -8.58
N PHE A 123 -22.90 -6.15 -7.42
CA PHE A 123 -23.20 -4.73 -7.23
C PHE A 123 -21.96 -3.86 -7.46
N HIS A 124 -20.83 -4.27 -6.88
CA HIS A 124 -19.57 -3.54 -7.05
C HIS A 124 -19.12 -3.50 -8.51
N ALA A 125 -19.11 -4.64 -9.20
CA ALA A 125 -18.71 -4.70 -10.61
C ALA A 125 -19.51 -3.73 -11.51
N GLY A 126 -20.79 -3.51 -11.19
CA GLY A 126 -21.63 -2.55 -11.90
C GLY A 126 -21.27 -1.07 -11.70
N VAL A 127 -20.51 -0.72 -10.64
CA VAL A 127 -20.15 0.66 -10.31
C VAL A 127 -18.64 0.88 -10.19
N GLU A 128 -17.82 -0.15 -10.28
CA GLU A 128 -16.39 -0.14 -9.95
C GLU A 128 -15.62 0.97 -10.64
N ARG A 129 -15.77 1.09 -11.95
CA ARG A 129 -15.02 2.06 -12.75
C ARG A 129 -15.21 3.49 -12.25
N ASP A 130 -16.47 3.91 -12.05
CA ASP A 130 -16.79 5.25 -11.63
C ASP A 130 -16.54 5.46 -10.14
N LEU A 131 -16.72 4.42 -9.32
CA LEU A 131 -16.39 4.42 -7.90
C LEU A 131 -14.87 4.57 -7.68
N LEU A 132 -14.04 3.81 -8.39
CA LEU A 132 -12.59 3.95 -8.34
C LEU A 132 -12.16 5.34 -8.83
N ALA A 133 -12.75 5.85 -9.92
CA ALA A 133 -12.48 7.21 -10.38
C ALA A 133 -12.87 8.27 -9.33
N ALA A 134 -13.93 8.04 -8.57
CA ALA A 134 -14.36 8.94 -7.50
C ALA A 134 -13.44 8.88 -6.27
N LEU A 135 -13.08 7.68 -5.82
CA LEU A 135 -12.28 7.46 -4.62
C LEU A 135 -10.79 7.75 -4.82
N LEU A 136 -10.25 7.41 -5.99
CA LEU A 136 -8.83 7.57 -6.30
C LEU A 136 -8.51 8.88 -7.02
N GLY A 137 -9.52 9.58 -7.54
CA GLY A 137 -9.36 10.89 -8.19
C GLY A 137 -9.14 12.03 -7.21
N PRO A 138 -8.83 13.25 -7.69
CA PRO A 138 -8.66 14.42 -6.84
C PRO A 138 -9.97 14.76 -6.12
N PHE A 139 -9.90 14.92 -4.80
CA PHE A 139 -11.11 15.25 -4.02
C PHE A 139 -11.48 16.74 -4.11
N PRO A 140 -12.80 17.07 -4.30
CA PRO A 140 -13.92 16.18 -4.58
C PRO A 140 -14.01 15.81 -6.08
N SER A 141 -14.25 14.53 -6.37
CA SER A 141 -14.41 14.01 -7.73
C SER A 141 -15.89 14.06 -8.18
N VAL A 142 -16.47 15.26 -8.24
CA VAL A 142 -17.92 15.47 -8.43
C VAL A 142 -18.46 14.74 -9.67
N GLY A 143 -17.76 14.81 -10.81
CA GLY A 143 -18.20 14.17 -12.04
C GLY A 143 -18.22 12.64 -11.95
N ALA A 144 -17.26 12.03 -11.28
CA ALA A 144 -17.23 10.58 -11.06
C ALA A 144 -18.33 10.15 -10.08
N LEU A 145 -18.50 10.89 -8.99
CA LEU A 145 -19.61 10.64 -8.03
C LEU A 145 -20.98 10.71 -8.71
N ALA A 146 -21.20 11.69 -9.59
CA ALA A 146 -22.45 11.80 -10.34
C ALA A 146 -22.73 10.57 -11.23
N ARG A 147 -21.68 9.97 -11.84
CA ARG A 147 -21.82 8.76 -12.67
C ARG A 147 -22.10 7.50 -11.86
N VAL A 148 -21.60 7.40 -10.61
CA VAL A 148 -21.95 6.29 -9.71
C VAL A 148 -23.46 6.24 -9.46
N GLY A 149 -24.12 7.39 -9.43
CA GLY A 149 -25.56 7.52 -9.22
C GLY A 149 -25.98 7.50 -7.75
N VAL A 150 -27.05 8.24 -7.46
CA VAL A 150 -27.51 8.51 -6.08
C VAL A 150 -27.83 7.23 -5.32
N GLY A 151 -28.56 6.28 -5.93
CA GLY A 151 -28.94 5.01 -5.28
C GLY A 151 -27.75 4.17 -4.87
N ALA A 152 -26.73 4.05 -5.74
CA ALA A 152 -25.50 3.33 -5.43
C ALA A 152 -24.67 4.05 -4.36
N LEU A 153 -24.57 5.40 -4.43
CA LEU A 153 -23.87 6.19 -3.42
C LEU A 153 -24.52 6.06 -2.03
N LEU A 154 -25.84 6.07 -1.91
CA LEU A 154 -26.52 5.85 -0.64
C LEU A 154 -26.24 4.46 -0.06
N LYS A 155 -26.25 3.42 -0.92
CA LYS A 155 -25.93 2.05 -0.51
C LYS A 155 -24.47 1.95 -0.03
N ILE A 156 -23.52 2.53 -0.76
CA ILE A 156 -22.10 2.56 -0.40
C ILE A 156 -21.89 3.36 0.90
N ALA A 157 -22.48 4.54 1.02
CA ALA A 157 -22.41 5.36 2.23
C ALA A 157 -22.95 4.60 3.45
N GLY A 158 -24.08 3.90 3.31
CA GLY A 158 -24.65 3.06 4.36
C GLY A 158 -23.75 1.92 4.83
N MET A 159 -22.84 1.44 3.97
CA MET A 159 -21.77 0.50 4.36
C MET A 159 -20.59 1.22 5.00
N PHE A 160 -20.12 2.32 4.41
CA PHE A 160 -18.90 3.02 4.82
C PHE A 160 -18.98 3.68 6.19
N VAL A 161 -20.16 4.10 6.64
CA VAL A 161 -20.34 4.68 7.98
C VAL A 161 -20.19 3.67 9.12
N ARG A 162 -20.18 2.38 8.82
CA ARG A 162 -20.09 1.29 9.80
C ARG A 162 -18.64 0.99 10.18
N SER A 163 -18.47 0.28 11.30
CA SER A 163 -17.24 -0.47 11.57
C SER A 163 -17.21 -1.75 10.73
N THR A 164 -16.04 -2.37 10.56
CA THR A 164 -15.93 -3.63 9.84
C THR A 164 -16.69 -4.74 10.53
N ARG A 165 -16.66 -4.82 11.88
CA ARG A 165 -17.51 -5.72 12.68
C ARG A 165 -19.00 -5.48 12.40
N GLY A 166 -19.45 -4.23 12.48
CA GLY A 166 -20.85 -3.87 12.28
C GLY A 166 -21.36 -4.19 10.89
N LEU A 167 -20.53 -4.02 9.85
CA LEU A 167 -20.88 -4.41 8.49
C LEU A 167 -20.86 -5.94 8.33
N ALA A 168 -19.83 -6.62 8.81
CA ALA A 168 -19.72 -8.08 8.70
C ALA A 168 -20.87 -8.82 9.40
N THR A 169 -21.22 -8.43 10.62
CA THR A 169 -22.34 -9.02 11.38
C THR A 169 -23.69 -8.80 10.69
N ARG A 170 -23.86 -7.66 10.00
CA ARG A 170 -25.09 -7.38 9.24
C ARG A 170 -25.21 -8.23 7.98
N LEU A 171 -24.09 -8.52 7.33
CA LEU A 171 -24.06 -9.22 6.02
C LEU A 171 -24.03 -10.72 6.17
N PHE A 172 -23.29 -11.25 7.15
CA PHE A 172 -22.90 -12.65 7.24
C PHE A 172 -23.37 -13.31 8.55
N GLU A 173 -23.65 -14.61 8.46
CA GLU A 173 -24.09 -15.42 9.61
C GLU A 173 -22.98 -16.28 10.21
N SER A 174 -22.01 -16.76 9.43
CA SER A 174 -20.90 -17.57 9.91
C SER A 174 -19.72 -16.72 10.36
N GLU A 175 -18.97 -17.20 11.37
CA GLU A 175 -17.75 -16.53 11.81
C GLU A 175 -16.67 -16.54 10.71
N ALA A 176 -16.62 -17.60 9.91
CA ALA A 176 -15.71 -17.68 8.76
C ALA A 176 -15.88 -16.51 7.79
N ALA A 177 -17.11 -16.15 7.44
CA ALA A 177 -17.40 -15.01 6.58
C ALA A 177 -17.25 -13.67 7.32
N ARG A 178 -17.65 -13.60 8.60
CA ARG A 178 -17.58 -12.36 9.41
C ARG A 178 -16.16 -11.86 9.61
N ARG A 179 -15.16 -12.74 9.77
CA ARG A 179 -13.76 -12.32 9.98
C ARG A 179 -13.09 -11.73 8.74
N VAL A 180 -13.66 -11.92 7.53
CA VAL A 180 -13.06 -11.43 6.28
C VAL A 180 -12.91 -9.91 6.27
N LEU A 181 -13.99 -9.15 6.47
CA LEU A 181 -13.92 -7.68 6.42
C LEU A 181 -13.04 -7.09 7.52
N PRO A 182 -13.14 -7.50 8.80
CA PRO A 182 -12.22 -7.05 9.83
C PRO A 182 -10.75 -7.38 9.55
N GLY A 183 -10.46 -8.58 9.03
CA GLY A 183 -9.12 -8.94 8.59
C GLY A 183 -8.60 -8.01 7.50
N LEU A 184 -9.39 -7.74 6.48
CA LEU A 184 -9.00 -6.81 5.41
C LEU A 184 -8.83 -5.36 5.92
N GLY A 185 -9.58 -4.93 6.94
CA GLY A 185 -9.37 -3.63 7.58
C GLY A 185 -8.00 -3.50 8.24
N LEU A 186 -7.44 -4.60 8.72
CA LEU A 186 -6.12 -4.66 9.35
C LEU A 186 -4.94 -4.67 8.37
N HIS A 187 -5.18 -4.48 7.07
CA HIS A 187 -4.11 -4.11 6.12
C HIS A 187 -3.59 -2.68 6.33
N VAL A 188 -4.22 -1.93 7.20
CA VAL A 188 -3.82 -0.62 7.71
C VAL A 188 -4.20 -0.53 9.19
N ASP A 189 -4.10 0.65 9.80
CA ASP A 189 -4.41 0.91 11.21
C ASP A 189 -5.92 1.00 11.55
N VAL A 190 -6.76 0.18 10.85
CA VAL A 190 -8.23 0.18 11.03
C VAL A 190 -8.70 -1.11 11.68
N GLY A 191 -9.06 -1.03 12.95
CA GLY A 191 -9.54 -2.18 13.73
C GLY A 191 -11.03 -2.50 13.52
N PRO A 192 -11.49 -3.68 14.01
CA PRO A 192 -12.86 -4.16 13.82
C PRO A 192 -13.95 -3.22 14.31
N ASP A 193 -13.71 -2.48 15.37
CA ASP A 193 -14.70 -1.62 16.05
C ASP A 193 -14.60 -0.15 15.63
N ASP A 194 -13.67 0.21 14.72
CA ASP A 194 -13.50 1.58 14.27
C ASP A 194 -14.64 2.03 13.38
N ARG A 195 -15.32 3.10 13.78
CA ARG A 195 -16.35 3.73 12.97
C ARG A 195 -15.76 4.21 11.64
N PHE A 196 -16.56 4.10 10.58
CA PHE A 196 -16.15 4.42 9.20
C PHE A 196 -15.00 3.56 8.65
N GLY A 197 -14.61 2.49 9.36
CA GLY A 197 -13.55 1.59 8.92
C GLY A 197 -13.98 0.60 7.83
N ALA A 198 -15.28 0.37 7.67
CA ALA A 198 -15.80 -0.64 6.74
C ALA A 198 -15.52 -0.31 5.26
N GLY A 199 -15.36 0.96 4.91
CA GLY A 199 -15.16 1.37 3.52
C GLY A 199 -13.91 0.80 2.89
N LEU A 200 -12.77 0.85 3.58
CA LEU A 200 -11.52 0.27 3.10
C LEU A 200 -11.61 -1.24 2.96
N ALA A 201 -12.09 -1.91 4.01
CA ALA A 201 -12.24 -3.37 4.00
C ALA A 201 -13.19 -3.86 2.91
N TYR A 202 -14.32 -3.15 2.71
CA TYR A 202 -15.24 -3.39 1.61
C TYR A 202 -14.51 -3.29 0.26
N MET A 203 -13.79 -2.19 0.03
CA MET A 203 -13.07 -1.99 -1.23
C MET A 203 -12.06 -3.12 -1.49
N LEU A 204 -11.26 -3.50 -0.50
CA LEU A 204 -10.33 -4.62 -0.64
C LEU A 204 -11.06 -5.93 -0.96
N ALA A 205 -12.16 -6.25 -0.26
CA ALA A 205 -12.91 -7.47 -0.51
C ALA A 205 -13.49 -7.55 -1.93
N VAL A 206 -14.08 -6.47 -2.42
CA VAL A 206 -14.80 -6.50 -3.69
C VAL A 206 -13.91 -6.27 -4.91
N THR A 207 -12.84 -5.45 -4.81
CA THR A 207 -11.86 -5.30 -5.89
C THR A 207 -11.08 -6.60 -6.14
N ALA A 208 -10.95 -7.45 -5.12
CA ALA A 208 -10.41 -8.79 -5.29
C ALA A 208 -11.24 -9.66 -6.24
N THR A 209 -12.56 -9.40 -6.38
CA THR A 209 -13.43 -10.19 -7.26
C THR A 209 -13.37 -9.75 -8.73
N THR A 210 -12.82 -8.58 -9.01
CA THR A 210 -12.67 -7.99 -10.34
C THR A 210 -11.20 -7.97 -10.78
N GLY A 211 -10.42 -7.01 -10.30
CA GLY A 211 -8.99 -6.87 -10.59
C GLY A 211 -8.10 -7.90 -9.92
N GLY A 212 -8.54 -8.49 -8.81
CA GLY A 212 -7.78 -9.45 -8.02
C GLY A 212 -6.67 -8.83 -7.17
N TYR A 213 -5.95 -9.65 -6.43
CA TYR A 213 -4.70 -9.31 -5.72
C TYR A 213 -3.50 -9.73 -6.56
N GLY A 214 -3.47 -9.25 -7.81
CA GLY A 214 -2.40 -9.57 -8.73
C GLY A 214 -1.01 -9.27 -8.14
N PHE A 215 -0.03 -10.08 -8.50
CA PHE A 215 1.38 -9.85 -8.21
C PHE A 215 2.17 -9.91 -9.53
N PRO A 216 3.17 -9.03 -9.70
CA PRO A 216 3.92 -9.01 -10.95
C PRO A 216 4.91 -10.17 -10.99
N LYS A 217 5.02 -10.81 -12.16
CA LYS A 217 5.99 -11.87 -12.42
C LYS A 217 7.41 -11.38 -12.17
N GLY A 218 8.21 -12.18 -11.49
CA GLY A 218 9.58 -11.84 -11.12
C GLY A 218 9.69 -10.86 -9.95
N GLY A 219 8.57 -10.30 -9.42
CA GLY A 219 8.55 -9.43 -8.26
C GLY A 219 8.07 -8.02 -8.51
N ALA A 220 7.81 -7.30 -7.41
CA ALA A 220 7.38 -5.91 -7.40
C ALA A 220 8.36 -4.99 -8.17
N ARG A 221 9.63 -5.38 -8.27
CA ARG A 221 10.65 -4.68 -9.03
C ARG A 221 10.29 -4.54 -10.51
N SER A 222 9.63 -5.52 -11.12
CA SER A 222 9.22 -5.45 -12.53
C SER A 222 8.28 -4.28 -12.80
N LEU A 223 7.42 -3.93 -11.84
CA LEU A 223 6.58 -2.73 -11.91
C LEU A 223 7.42 -1.44 -11.89
N THR A 224 8.44 -1.39 -11.03
CA THR A 224 9.38 -0.26 -10.98
C THR A 224 10.14 -0.11 -12.29
N ASP A 225 10.69 -1.22 -12.81
CA ASP A 225 11.48 -1.23 -14.04
C ASP A 225 10.62 -0.78 -15.23
N ALA A 226 9.36 -1.20 -15.31
CA ALA A 226 8.41 -0.75 -16.32
C ALA A 226 8.10 0.75 -16.23
N LEU A 227 7.90 1.29 -15.03
CA LEU A 227 7.68 2.73 -14.82
C LEU A 227 8.91 3.55 -15.24
N VAL A 228 10.12 3.07 -14.95
CA VAL A 228 11.37 3.71 -15.39
C VAL A 228 11.52 3.64 -16.90
N ALA A 229 11.21 2.49 -17.53
CA ALA A 229 11.24 2.33 -18.99
C ALA A 229 10.28 3.31 -19.67
N ARG A 230 9.03 3.39 -19.21
CA ARG A 230 8.03 4.35 -19.73
C ARG A 230 8.46 5.81 -19.58
N LEU A 231 9.17 6.15 -18.51
CA LEU A 231 9.69 7.50 -18.34
C LEU A 231 10.81 7.80 -19.36
N ARG A 232 11.72 6.86 -19.56
CA ARG A 232 12.84 6.98 -20.51
C ARG A 232 12.38 7.10 -21.96
N GLU A 233 11.33 6.37 -22.36
CA GLU A 233 10.70 6.50 -23.68
C GLU A 233 10.26 7.94 -23.99
N ARG A 234 10.06 8.77 -22.97
CA ARG A 234 9.66 10.18 -23.08
C ARG A 234 10.78 11.14 -22.70
N ALA A 235 12.02 10.70 -22.84
CA ALA A 235 13.22 11.47 -22.50
C ALA A 235 13.24 12.00 -21.04
N GLY A 236 12.52 11.35 -20.12
CA GLY A 236 12.65 11.60 -18.70
C GLY A 236 13.84 10.84 -18.12
N GLU A 237 14.43 11.40 -17.08
CA GLU A 237 15.64 10.87 -16.43
C GLU A 237 15.36 10.45 -14.98
N VAL A 238 15.95 9.33 -14.53
CA VAL A 238 16.07 8.95 -13.12
C VAL A 238 17.54 8.96 -12.75
N ARG A 239 17.90 9.77 -11.76
CA ARG A 239 19.27 9.85 -11.22
C ARG A 239 19.30 9.20 -9.84
N LEU A 240 20.01 8.08 -9.74
CA LEU A 240 20.26 7.35 -8.51
C LEU A 240 21.40 8.02 -7.71
N GLY A 241 21.47 7.77 -6.39
CA GLY A 241 22.46 8.34 -5.50
C GLY A 241 22.36 9.87 -5.34
N ALA A 242 21.24 10.46 -5.77
CA ALA A 242 20.99 11.89 -5.80
C ALA A 242 20.07 12.32 -4.65
N ARG A 243 20.50 12.13 -3.41
CA ARG A 243 19.73 12.51 -2.20
C ARG A 243 19.51 14.01 -2.16
N VAL A 244 18.27 14.46 -2.26
CA VAL A 244 17.89 15.85 -2.07
C VAL A 244 17.87 16.16 -0.57
N THR A 245 18.53 17.23 -0.17
CA THR A 245 18.60 17.70 1.22
C THR A 245 17.85 19.00 1.45
N ARG A 246 17.63 19.80 0.38
CA ARG A 246 16.96 21.09 0.50
C ARG A 246 16.21 21.47 -0.77
N VAL A 247 15.03 22.08 -0.60
CA VAL A 247 14.28 22.78 -1.64
C VAL A 247 14.60 24.27 -1.52
N VAL A 248 15.13 24.86 -2.58
CA VAL A 248 15.47 26.28 -2.62
C VAL A 248 14.22 27.09 -2.98
N VAL A 249 13.89 28.04 -2.13
CA VAL A 249 12.77 28.95 -2.35
C VAL A 249 13.29 30.34 -2.72
N ARG A 250 12.81 30.89 -3.84
CA ARG A 250 13.11 32.25 -4.29
C ARG A 250 11.80 32.95 -4.63
N GLY A 251 11.56 34.11 -4.04
CA GLY A 251 10.30 34.87 -4.23
C GLY A 251 9.07 34.06 -3.82
N GLY A 252 9.14 33.24 -2.76
CA GLY A 252 8.06 32.39 -2.27
C GLY A 252 7.70 31.23 -3.20
N ARG A 253 8.62 30.82 -4.11
CA ARG A 253 8.43 29.72 -5.06
C ARG A 253 9.61 28.76 -5.01
N ALA A 254 9.33 27.45 -5.08
CA ALA A 254 10.34 26.42 -5.26
C ALA A 254 11.02 26.60 -6.63
N SER A 255 12.33 26.85 -6.62
CA SER A 255 13.12 27.23 -7.78
C SER A 255 14.27 26.28 -8.08
N ALA A 256 14.76 25.54 -7.11
CA ALA A 256 15.81 24.54 -7.25
C ALA A 256 15.74 23.52 -6.12
N VAL A 257 16.55 22.47 -6.22
CA VAL A 257 16.84 21.53 -5.14
C VAL A 257 18.35 21.43 -4.95
N VAL A 258 18.80 21.13 -3.73
CA VAL A 258 20.21 20.92 -3.40
C VAL A 258 20.39 19.45 -3.01
N LEU A 259 21.37 18.80 -3.59
CA LEU A 259 21.77 17.43 -3.27
C LEU A 259 22.68 17.37 -2.04
N ALA A 260 22.92 16.17 -1.53
CA ALA A 260 23.80 15.93 -0.38
C ALA A 260 25.26 16.33 -0.64
N ASP A 261 25.71 16.32 -1.89
CA ASP A 261 27.03 16.77 -2.32
C ASP A 261 27.15 18.29 -2.52
N GLY A 262 26.08 19.04 -2.25
CA GLY A 262 26.00 20.48 -2.43
C GLY A 262 25.58 20.93 -3.85
N THR A 263 25.42 20.03 -4.80
CA THR A 263 24.98 20.35 -6.16
C THR A 263 23.58 20.95 -6.16
N GLU A 264 23.43 22.16 -6.70
CA GLU A 264 22.14 22.80 -6.90
C GLU A 264 21.59 22.47 -8.31
N ILE A 265 20.36 21.99 -8.39
CA ILE A 265 19.67 21.65 -9.63
C ILE A 265 18.42 22.53 -9.77
N ALA A 266 18.36 23.34 -10.81
CA ALA A 266 17.27 24.28 -11.05
C ALA A 266 15.95 23.57 -11.43
N ALA A 267 14.87 23.93 -10.74
CA ALA A 267 13.49 23.50 -11.05
C ALA A 267 12.76 24.65 -11.77
N ARG A 268 12.81 24.67 -13.10
CA ARG A 268 12.25 25.77 -13.89
C ARG A 268 10.74 25.95 -13.79
N ARG A 269 9.99 24.88 -13.45
CA ARG A 269 8.52 24.92 -13.40
C ARG A 269 7.98 24.50 -12.03
N ALA A 270 8.35 23.32 -11.52
CA ALA A 270 7.84 22.79 -10.26
C ALA A 270 8.80 21.76 -9.65
N VAL A 271 8.64 21.55 -8.34
CA VAL A 271 9.19 20.44 -7.57
C VAL A 271 8.02 19.59 -7.06
N VAL A 272 8.03 18.29 -7.34
CA VAL A 272 7.02 17.32 -6.92
C VAL A 272 7.70 16.30 -6.01
N ALA A 273 7.24 16.17 -4.76
CA ALA A 273 7.93 15.39 -3.74
C ALA A 273 7.17 14.10 -3.42
N ASP A 274 7.84 12.95 -3.65
CA ASP A 274 7.42 11.61 -3.20
C ASP A 274 8.13 11.31 -1.88
N THR A 275 7.83 12.11 -0.87
CA THR A 275 8.44 12.05 0.46
C THR A 275 7.36 12.12 1.54
N SER A 276 7.71 11.84 2.80
CA SER A 276 6.82 12.19 3.91
C SER A 276 6.65 13.72 4.00
N PRO A 277 5.46 14.23 4.33
CA PRO A 277 5.25 15.68 4.46
C PRO A 277 6.06 16.29 5.60
N ALA A 278 6.32 15.52 6.66
CA ALA A 278 7.17 15.97 7.76
C ALA A 278 8.62 16.16 7.31
N ALA A 279 9.21 15.18 6.60
CA ALA A 279 10.57 15.33 6.05
C ALA A 279 10.65 16.51 5.08
N LEU A 280 9.65 16.67 4.20
CA LEU A 280 9.60 17.77 3.24
C LEU A 280 9.58 19.14 3.93
N LEU A 281 8.63 19.34 4.87
CA LEU A 281 8.33 20.66 5.43
C LEU A 281 9.13 21.00 6.69
N LEU A 282 9.77 20.02 7.35
CA LEU A 282 10.61 20.28 8.52
C LEU A 282 12.10 20.24 8.23
N SER A 283 12.52 19.46 7.21
CA SER A 283 13.93 19.20 6.96
C SER A 283 14.43 19.74 5.61
N MET A 284 13.56 19.76 4.58
CA MET A 284 13.98 20.15 3.23
C MET A 284 13.61 21.59 2.87
N VAL A 285 12.58 22.18 3.48
CA VAL A 285 12.15 23.56 3.23
C VAL A 285 12.60 24.43 4.41
N ASP A 286 13.13 25.63 4.10
CA ASP A 286 13.51 26.60 5.13
C ASP A 286 12.31 26.90 6.03
N GLU A 287 12.53 26.98 7.33
CA GLU A 287 11.45 27.15 8.31
C GLU A 287 10.64 28.42 8.12
N ARG A 288 11.26 29.47 7.58
CA ARG A 288 10.61 30.77 7.31
C ARG A 288 9.57 30.70 6.21
N GLU A 289 9.68 29.71 5.34
CA GLU A 289 8.77 29.48 4.20
C GLU A 289 7.57 28.61 4.57
N VAL A 290 7.55 28.04 5.77
CA VAL A 290 6.48 27.13 6.23
C VAL A 290 5.75 27.77 7.42
N PRO A 291 4.41 27.97 7.34
CA PRO A 291 3.62 28.53 8.45
C PRO A 291 3.87 27.77 9.75
N GLY A 292 4.03 28.51 10.86
CA GLY A 292 4.37 27.93 12.17
C GLY A 292 3.41 26.84 12.64
N TRP A 293 2.10 27.00 12.39
CA TRP A 293 1.09 26.00 12.73
C TRP A 293 1.23 24.71 11.91
N VAL A 294 1.63 24.82 10.63
CA VAL A 294 1.92 23.65 9.78
C VAL A 294 3.12 22.88 10.35
N ARG A 295 4.19 23.59 10.72
CA ARG A 295 5.36 22.98 11.35
C ARG A 295 5.00 22.29 12.66
N ALA A 296 4.22 22.94 13.51
CA ALA A 296 3.75 22.37 14.77
C ALA A 296 2.94 21.07 14.55
N PHE A 297 2.09 21.03 13.53
CA PHE A 297 1.36 19.83 13.14
C PHE A 297 2.30 18.74 12.60
N MET A 298 3.24 19.08 11.71
CA MET A 298 4.17 18.12 11.10
C MET A 298 5.07 17.43 12.14
N LYS A 299 5.46 18.13 13.21
CA LYS A 299 6.23 17.55 14.34
C LYS A 299 5.46 16.44 15.07
N ARG A 300 4.13 16.41 14.94
CA ARG A 300 3.22 15.44 15.57
C ARG A 300 2.37 14.74 14.51
N PHE A 301 2.91 14.63 13.28
CA PHE A 301 2.15 14.04 12.18
C PHE A 301 1.66 12.64 12.56
N PRO A 302 0.35 12.35 12.40
CA PRO A 302 -0.21 11.06 12.82
C PRO A 302 0.22 9.96 11.84
N GLN A 303 1.19 9.15 12.28
CA GLN A 303 1.60 7.95 11.55
C GLN A 303 0.56 6.83 11.70
N GLY A 304 0.55 5.89 10.76
CA GLY A 304 -0.11 4.62 10.89
C GLY A 304 0.67 3.67 11.81
N TRP A 305 0.24 2.41 11.86
CA TRP A 305 1.01 1.39 12.59
C TRP A 305 2.27 1.02 11.80
N GLY A 306 3.30 0.63 12.54
CA GLY A 306 4.48 0.02 11.97
C GLY A 306 4.17 -1.34 11.36
N THR A 307 5.07 -1.84 10.56
CA THR A 307 4.96 -3.16 9.95
C THR A 307 6.12 -4.03 10.44
N PHE A 308 5.80 -5.23 10.88
CA PHE A 308 6.77 -6.28 11.12
C PHE A 308 6.63 -7.34 10.03
N LYS A 309 7.71 -7.65 9.38
CA LYS A 309 7.74 -8.51 8.20
C LYS A 309 8.73 -9.65 8.40
N VAL A 310 8.33 -10.84 7.96
CA VAL A 310 9.22 -12.01 7.88
C VAL A 310 9.09 -12.64 6.51
N ASP A 311 10.21 -13.01 5.94
CA ASP A 311 10.31 -13.76 4.69
C ASP A 311 10.99 -15.09 4.95
N TRP A 312 10.54 -16.15 4.30
CA TRP A 312 11.15 -17.47 4.39
C TRP A 312 11.46 -18.05 3.01
N ALA A 313 12.62 -18.69 2.91
CA ALA A 313 12.90 -19.68 1.90
C ALA A 313 12.42 -21.04 2.42
N LEU A 314 11.62 -21.77 1.63
CA LEU A 314 10.98 -23.01 2.05
C LEU A 314 11.43 -24.18 1.17
N ALA A 315 11.55 -25.38 1.78
CA ALA A 315 11.85 -26.63 1.10
C ALA A 315 10.74 -27.13 0.17
N GLY A 316 9.49 -26.64 0.35
CA GLY A 316 8.30 -26.98 -0.41
C GLY A 316 7.18 -25.99 -0.13
N PRO A 317 5.96 -26.22 -0.65
CA PRO A 317 4.81 -25.38 -0.37
C PRO A 317 4.39 -25.47 1.10
N VAL A 318 3.72 -24.44 1.62
CA VAL A 318 3.20 -24.44 2.99
C VAL A 318 2.12 -25.52 3.14
N PRO A 319 2.22 -26.42 4.14
CA PRO A 319 1.32 -27.56 4.31
C PRO A 319 0.01 -27.17 5.03
N TRP A 320 -0.74 -26.22 4.49
CA TRP A 320 -1.99 -25.76 5.08
C TRP A 320 -2.97 -26.90 5.30
N GLN A 321 -3.62 -26.93 6.48
CA GLN A 321 -4.69 -27.88 6.79
C GLN A 321 -5.93 -27.63 5.91
N VAL A 322 -6.28 -26.35 5.70
CA VAL A 322 -7.34 -25.95 4.78
C VAL A 322 -6.82 -26.01 3.35
N GLU A 323 -7.35 -26.93 2.54
CA GLU A 323 -6.89 -27.17 1.16
C GLU A 323 -6.95 -25.89 0.30
N ALA A 324 -8.02 -25.10 0.43
CA ALA A 324 -8.20 -23.85 -0.32
C ALA A 324 -7.10 -22.83 -0.03
N ALA A 325 -6.45 -22.86 1.13
CA ALA A 325 -5.33 -21.99 1.45
C ALA A 325 -4.07 -22.35 0.64
N ARG A 326 -3.92 -23.59 0.16
CA ARG A 326 -2.81 -24.02 -0.70
C ARG A 326 -2.86 -23.38 -2.08
N ASP A 327 -4.07 -23.07 -2.56
CA ASP A 327 -4.34 -22.46 -3.86
C ASP A 327 -4.59 -20.94 -3.77
N SER A 328 -4.29 -20.32 -2.62
CA SER A 328 -4.58 -18.90 -2.36
C SER A 328 -3.32 -18.04 -2.47
N ALA A 329 -3.43 -16.91 -3.18
CA ALA A 329 -2.34 -15.93 -3.26
C ALA A 329 -2.00 -15.37 -1.88
N VAL A 330 -3.03 -15.03 -1.10
CA VAL A 330 -2.89 -14.46 0.25
C VAL A 330 -3.67 -15.29 1.25
N VAL A 331 -3.07 -15.60 2.39
CA VAL A 331 -3.73 -16.24 3.53
C VAL A 331 -3.77 -15.25 4.70
N HIS A 332 -4.95 -15.06 5.29
CA HIS A 332 -5.14 -14.17 6.42
C HIS A 332 -5.39 -14.99 7.69
N ALA A 333 -4.42 -14.96 8.63
CA ALA A 333 -4.52 -15.72 9.87
C ALA A 333 -5.15 -14.88 10.99
N GLY A 334 -6.45 -15.08 11.23
CA GLY A 334 -7.23 -14.52 12.31
C GLY A 334 -8.39 -15.46 12.65
N GLU A 335 -8.63 -15.77 13.94
CA GLU A 335 -9.61 -16.79 14.33
C GLU A 335 -11.05 -16.28 14.26
N SER A 336 -11.28 -15.11 14.85
CA SER A 336 -12.61 -14.50 14.97
C SER A 336 -12.53 -12.99 14.95
N VAL A 337 -13.68 -12.34 14.80
CA VAL A 337 -13.76 -10.87 14.90
C VAL A 337 -13.30 -10.38 16.27
N ASP A 338 -13.56 -11.15 17.34
CA ASP A 338 -13.12 -10.80 18.71
C ASP A 338 -11.61 -10.95 18.90
N ASP A 339 -11.01 -11.94 18.26
CA ASP A 339 -9.56 -12.12 18.22
C ASP A 339 -8.88 -10.93 17.52
N LEU A 340 -9.39 -10.52 16.36
CA LEU A 340 -8.92 -9.35 15.63
C LEU A 340 -9.09 -8.05 16.43
N ALA A 341 -10.16 -7.92 17.21
CA ALA A 341 -10.35 -6.78 18.11
C ALA A 341 -9.37 -6.78 19.29
N ARG A 342 -9.03 -7.96 19.82
CA ARG A 342 -7.99 -8.11 20.85
C ARG A 342 -6.63 -7.70 20.32
N PHE A 343 -6.24 -8.23 19.17
CA PHE A 343 -5.04 -7.82 18.43
C PHE A 343 -4.96 -6.29 18.29
N THR A 344 -6.05 -5.66 17.85
CA THR A 344 -6.13 -4.19 17.70
C THR A 344 -5.88 -3.44 19.00
N ARG A 345 -6.46 -3.92 20.12
CA ARG A 345 -6.26 -3.31 21.45
C ARG A 345 -4.80 -3.44 21.92
N ASP A 346 -4.17 -4.58 21.70
CA ASP A 346 -2.77 -4.78 22.07
C ASP A 346 -1.86 -3.87 21.26
N ALA A 347 -2.04 -3.82 19.93
CA ALA A 347 -1.28 -2.94 19.06
C ALA A 347 -1.40 -1.47 19.47
N ARG A 348 -2.62 -0.99 19.77
CA ARG A 348 -2.85 0.39 20.24
C ARG A 348 -2.27 0.70 21.60
N ALA A 349 -2.16 -0.32 22.45
CA ALA A 349 -1.53 -0.19 23.76
C ALA A 349 0.00 -0.31 23.72
N GLY A 350 0.61 -0.42 22.54
CA GLY A 350 2.07 -0.56 22.39
C GLY A 350 2.59 -1.94 22.76
N ARG A 351 1.73 -2.95 22.88
CA ARG A 351 2.10 -4.33 23.23
C ARG A 351 2.18 -5.20 21.99
N LEU A 352 3.13 -6.12 21.96
CA LEU A 352 3.20 -7.17 20.95
C LEU A 352 2.15 -8.26 21.24
N PRO A 353 1.21 -8.51 20.31
CA PRO A 353 0.19 -9.53 20.49
C PRO A 353 0.80 -10.92 20.65
N GLU A 354 0.23 -11.75 21.53
CA GLU A 354 0.61 -13.15 21.62
C GLU A 354 0.17 -13.97 20.41
N ARG A 355 -1.02 -13.68 19.88
CA ARG A 355 -1.54 -14.28 18.65
C ARG A 355 -1.70 -13.17 17.60
N PRO A 356 -0.64 -12.88 16.83
CA PRO A 356 -0.71 -11.82 15.84
C PRO A 356 -1.66 -12.18 14.70
N TYR A 357 -2.40 -11.17 14.20
CA TYR A 357 -3.06 -11.25 12.91
C TYR A 357 -2.00 -11.18 11.81
N LEU A 358 -2.06 -12.09 10.85
CA LEU A 358 -1.04 -12.21 9.80
C LEU A 358 -1.65 -12.07 8.41
N VAL A 359 -0.92 -11.36 7.55
CA VAL A 359 -1.12 -11.34 6.10
C VAL A 359 0.04 -12.12 5.47
N ILE A 360 -0.28 -13.27 4.90
CA ILE A 360 0.70 -14.25 4.43
C ILE A 360 0.57 -14.38 2.92
N GLY A 361 1.64 -14.10 2.20
CA GLY A 361 1.68 -14.14 0.73
C GLY A 361 2.46 -15.32 0.20
N GLN A 362 1.91 -15.98 -0.81
CA GLN A 362 2.44 -17.19 -1.44
C GLN A 362 2.71 -16.95 -2.94
N GLN A 363 3.44 -15.91 -3.30
CA GLN A 363 3.64 -15.53 -4.71
C GLN A 363 4.22 -16.68 -5.56
N SER A 364 5.09 -17.51 -4.96
CA SER A 364 5.75 -18.62 -5.65
C SER A 364 4.81 -19.75 -6.10
N ILE A 365 3.55 -19.82 -5.63
CA ILE A 365 2.59 -20.80 -6.15
C ILE A 365 2.11 -20.45 -7.57
N GLY A 366 2.05 -19.16 -7.90
CA GLY A 366 1.68 -18.64 -9.22
C GLY A 366 2.86 -18.15 -10.05
N ASP A 367 4.05 -17.95 -9.42
CA ASP A 367 5.26 -17.46 -10.07
C ASP A 367 6.45 -18.35 -9.70
N PRO A 368 6.72 -19.40 -10.49
CA PRO A 368 7.83 -20.31 -10.22
C PRO A 368 9.22 -19.65 -10.37
N THR A 369 9.30 -18.42 -10.88
CA THR A 369 10.57 -17.69 -11.00
C THR A 369 11.06 -17.13 -9.65
N ARG A 370 10.23 -17.20 -8.60
CA ARG A 370 10.53 -16.68 -7.26
C ARG A 370 11.44 -17.59 -6.43
N ALA A 371 11.57 -18.86 -6.78
CA ALA A 371 12.37 -19.82 -6.04
C ALA A 371 12.96 -20.91 -6.98
N PRO A 372 14.01 -21.64 -6.56
CA PRO A 372 14.49 -22.81 -7.27
C PRO A 372 13.40 -23.87 -7.42
N ALA A 373 13.50 -24.73 -8.43
CA ALA A 373 12.52 -25.78 -8.72
C ALA A 373 12.15 -26.61 -7.48
N GLY A 374 10.85 -26.75 -7.21
CA GLY A 374 10.31 -27.47 -6.05
C GLY A 374 10.47 -26.74 -4.70
N LYS A 375 11.04 -25.55 -4.69
CA LYS A 375 11.14 -24.69 -3.51
C LYS A 375 10.14 -23.54 -3.60
N HIS A 376 9.88 -22.89 -2.43
CA HIS A 376 8.92 -21.81 -2.35
C HIS A 376 9.45 -20.64 -1.52
N THR A 377 8.91 -19.44 -1.79
CA THR A 377 9.02 -18.28 -0.90
C THR A 377 7.74 -18.11 -0.10
N LEU A 378 7.85 -17.64 1.13
CA LEU A 378 6.72 -17.13 1.89
C LEU A 378 7.01 -15.72 2.34
N TYR A 379 6.02 -14.84 2.19
CA TYR A 379 6.02 -13.45 2.59
C TYR A 379 4.98 -13.29 3.70
N CYS A 380 5.33 -12.68 4.81
CA CYS A 380 4.38 -12.45 5.89
C CYS A 380 4.59 -11.09 6.52
N TYR A 381 3.51 -10.40 6.82
CA TYR A 381 3.58 -9.20 7.64
C TYR A 381 2.39 -9.08 8.59
N THR A 382 2.58 -8.25 9.60
CA THR A 382 1.55 -7.81 10.53
C THR A 382 1.75 -6.34 10.86
N HIS A 383 0.67 -5.61 11.05
CA HIS A 383 0.73 -4.22 11.48
C HIS A 383 0.71 -4.13 13.00
N ILE A 384 1.70 -3.47 13.56
CA ILE A 384 2.01 -3.44 14.99
C ILE A 384 2.50 -2.05 15.40
N PRO A 385 2.69 -1.78 16.70
CA PRO A 385 3.28 -0.52 17.13
C PRO A 385 4.65 -0.27 16.51
N SER A 386 4.93 0.98 16.10
CA SER A 386 6.27 1.39 15.64
C SER A 386 7.30 1.29 16.76
N HIS A 387 6.88 1.53 17.99
CA HIS A 387 7.68 1.38 19.21
C HIS A 387 7.03 0.36 20.13
N VAL A 388 7.81 -0.54 20.68
CA VAL A 388 7.35 -1.59 21.57
C VAL A 388 7.80 -1.32 23.00
N GLN A 389 7.02 -1.81 23.98
CA GLN A 389 7.29 -1.63 25.42
C GLN A 389 8.26 -2.68 25.97
N GLU A 390 8.64 -3.68 25.19
CA GLU A 390 9.57 -4.73 25.57
C GLU A 390 10.97 -4.16 25.87
N GLU A 391 11.65 -4.78 26.84
CA GLU A 391 13.03 -4.42 27.19
C GLU A 391 13.96 -4.54 25.96
N GLY A 392 14.76 -3.52 25.72
CA GLY A 392 15.61 -3.42 24.54
C GLY A 392 14.85 -3.05 23.26
N GLY A 393 13.55 -2.74 23.34
CA GLY A 393 12.74 -2.36 22.19
C GLY A 393 12.74 -3.42 21.08
N TRP A 394 12.75 -3.00 19.83
CA TRP A 394 12.76 -3.92 18.68
C TRP A 394 14.03 -4.78 18.60
N ALA A 395 15.19 -4.27 19.03
CA ALA A 395 16.42 -5.07 19.06
C ALA A 395 16.28 -6.30 19.96
N GLY A 396 15.60 -6.17 21.10
CA GLY A 396 15.34 -7.27 22.02
C GLY A 396 14.15 -8.15 21.64
N ALA A 397 13.15 -7.61 20.91
CA ALA A 397 11.89 -8.29 20.66
C ALA A 397 11.83 -9.04 19.33
N ARG A 398 12.60 -8.63 18.30
CA ARG A 398 12.43 -9.04 16.90
C ARG A 398 12.43 -10.57 16.69
N GLU A 399 13.39 -11.29 17.25
CA GLU A 399 13.50 -12.74 17.06
C GLU A 399 12.34 -13.47 17.76
N ARG A 400 12.04 -13.10 19.02
CA ARG A 400 10.92 -13.71 19.77
C ARG A 400 9.57 -13.47 19.10
N PHE A 401 9.39 -12.29 18.48
CA PHE A 401 8.14 -12.00 17.78
C PHE A 401 8.04 -12.76 16.44
N ALA A 402 9.15 -12.93 15.73
CA ALA A 402 9.20 -13.80 14.55
C ALA A 402 8.87 -15.26 14.92
N ASP A 403 9.37 -15.77 16.06
CA ASP A 403 9.05 -17.11 16.56
C ASP A 403 7.56 -17.27 16.89
N ARG A 404 6.89 -16.21 17.40
CA ARG A 404 5.43 -16.20 17.59
C ARG A 404 4.68 -16.28 16.25
N ILE A 405 5.15 -15.56 15.23
CA ILE A 405 4.57 -15.61 13.89
C ILE A 405 4.70 -17.02 13.31
N GLU A 406 5.87 -17.64 13.43
CA GLU A 406 6.07 -19.03 13.00
C GLU A 406 5.18 -20.02 13.76
N ALA A 407 5.03 -19.83 15.09
CA ALA A 407 4.12 -20.66 15.88
C ALA A 407 2.67 -20.52 15.40
N ARG A 408 2.26 -19.29 15.03
CA ARG A 408 0.92 -19.03 14.52
C ARG A 408 0.67 -19.69 13.17
N ILE A 409 1.67 -19.68 12.27
CA ILE A 409 1.58 -20.38 10.98
C ILE A 409 1.55 -21.90 11.19
N GLU A 410 2.38 -22.43 12.10
CA GLU A 410 2.43 -23.86 12.43
C GLU A 410 1.08 -24.40 12.95
N GLU A 411 0.31 -23.59 13.71
CA GLU A 411 -1.07 -23.97 14.13
C GLU A 411 -2.01 -24.22 12.95
N LEU A 412 -1.86 -23.46 11.86
CA LEU A 412 -2.69 -23.55 10.65
C LEU A 412 -2.12 -24.48 9.58
N ALA A 413 -0.83 -24.75 9.67
CA ALA A 413 -0.05 -25.53 8.70
C ALA A 413 1.00 -26.40 9.43
N PRO A 414 0.61 -27.49 10.11
CA PRO A 414 1.54 -28.37 10.82
C PRO A 414 2.65 -28.89 9.91
N GLY A 415 3.89 -28.74 10.35
CA GLY A 415 5.09 -29.04 9.55
C GLY A 415 5.69 -27.84 8.81
N PHE A 416 5.10 -26.65 8.93
CA PHE A 416 5.66 -25.43 8.33
C PHE A 416 7.09 -25.17 8.81
N ARG A 417 7.33 -25.22 10.12
CA ARG A 417 8.67 -24.97 10.68
C ARG A 417 9.73 -25.93 10.15
N ALA A 418 9.37 -27.19 9.93
CA ALA A 418 10.28 -28.18 9.36
C ALA A 418 10.63 -27.89 7.88
N SER A 419 9.85 -27.11 7.17
CA SER A 419 10.09 -26.72 5.79
C SER A 419 10.99 -25.50 5.64
N ILE A 420 11.28 -24.76 6.74
CA ILE A 420 12.07 -23.52 6.70
C ILE A 420 13.54 -23.82 6.39
N LEU A 421 14.06 -23.25 5.31
CA LEU A 421 15.47 -23.28 4.94
C LEU A 421 16.23 -22.06 5.49
N ALA A 422 15.61 -20.89 5.44
CA ALA A 422 16.13 -19.64 5.98
C ALA A 422 15.00 -18.64 6.21
N ARG A 423 15.21 -17.70 7.13
CA ARG A 423 14.31 -16.57 7.35
C ARG A 423 15.05 -15.23 7.31
N HIS A 424 14.30 -14.18 6.96
CA HIS A 424 14.76 -12.80 7.05
C HIS A 424 13.68 -11.96 7.75
N ILE A 425 14.08 -11.11 8.70
CA ILE A 425 13.17 -10.32 9.52
C ILE A 425 13.42 -8.85 9.26
N MET A 426 12.33 -8.10 9.05
CA MET A 426 12.33 -6.63 9.02
C MET A 426 11.35 -6.10 10.06
N SER A 427 11.89 -5.51 11.11
CA SER A 427 11.14 -4.74 12.10
C SER A 427 10.82 -3.33 11.58
N PRO A 428 9.94 -2.54 12.24
CA PRO A 428 9.66 -1.16 11.84
C PRO A 428 10.91 -0.29 11.65
N PRO A 429 11.93 -0.30 12.53
CA PRO A 429 13.19 0.41 12.27
C PRO A 429 13.95 -0.08 11.03
N ASP A 430 13.93 -1.39 10.72
CA ASP A 430 14.60 -1.93 9.54
C ASP A 430 13.92 -1.44 8.25
N LEU A 431 12.59 -1.36 8.23
CA LEU A 431 11.83 -0.80 7.10
C LEU A 431 12.09 0.68 6.90
N GLU A 432 12.15 1.47 7.98
CA GLU A 432 12.51 2.90 7.90
C GLU A 432 13.96 3.10 7.42
N ALA A 433 14.89 2.24 7.84
CA ALA A 433 16.28 2.24 7.35
C ALA A 433 16.37 1.86 5.86
N TRP A 434 15.49 0.97 5.39
CA TRP A 434 15.39 0.60 3.98
C TRP A 434 14.87 1.76 3.11
N ASP A 435 13.81 2.44 3.56
CA ASP A 435 13.22 3.60 2.90
C ASP A 435 12.77 4.62 3.96
N ALA A 436 13.44 5.76 4.01
CA ALA A 436 13.19 6.84 4.98
C ALA A 436 11.77 7.44 4.92
N ASN A 437 10.99 7.13 3.88
CA ASN A 437 9.58 7.51 3.81
C ASN A 437 8.65 6.57 4.59
N LEU A 438 9.13 5.38 4.96
CA LEU A 438 8.41 4.42 5.81
C LEU A 438 8.61 4.78 7.30
N VAL A 439 8.24 5.99 7.68
CA VAL A 439 8.46 6.54 9.02
C VAL A 439 7.82 5.64 10.08
N GLY A 440 8.63 5.13 11.01
CA GLY A 440 8.20 4.15 12.01
C GLY A 440 7.76 2.81 11.44
N GLY A 441 8.17 2.45 10.22
CA GLY A 441 7.76 1.24 9.51
C GLY A 441 6.34 1.28 8.93
N ASP A 442 5.72 2.48 8.86
CA ASP A 442 4.37 2.67 8.31
C ASP A 442 4.39 2.58 6.78
N LEU A 443 3.79 1.51 6.23
CA LEU A 443 3.63 1.33 4.78
C LEU A 443 2.44 2.11 4.19
N GLY A 444 1.54 2.62 5.04
CA GLY A 444 0.31 3.30 4.64
C GLY A 444 0.49 4.78 4.30
N GLY A 445 1.61 5.39 4.72
CA GLY A 445 1.85 6.83 4.53
C GLY A 445 0.96 7.68 5.43
N GLY A 446 1.01 7.44 6.74
CA GLY A 446 0.21 8.09 7.76
C GLY A 446 -1.08 7.33 8.11
N SER A 447 -1.69 7.70 9.24
CA SER A 447 -2.89 7.04 9.76
C SER A 447 -4.04 7.03 8.75
N ASN A 448 -4.71 5.88 8.64
CA ASN A 448 -5.88 5.66 7.80
C ASN A 448 -7.21 5.84 8.56
N ALA A 449 -7.18 6.34 9.80
CA ALA A 449 -8.37 6.70 10.52
C ALA A 449 -9.22 7.70 9.71
N TRP A 450 -10.54 7.55 9.73
CA TRP A 450 -11.46 8.30 8.86
C TRP A 450 -11.26 9.82 8.92
N HIS A 451 -11.00 10.38 10.11
CA HIS A 451 -10.76 11.81 10.33
C HIS A 451 -9.37 12.29 9.86
N ARG A 452 -8.56 11.38 9.26
CA ARG A 452 -7.26 11.66 8.64
C ARG A 452 -7.29 11.47 7.13
N GLN A 453 -8.47 11.27 6.56
CA GLN A 453 -8.65 11.05 5.13
C GLN A 453 -9.21 12.31 4.42
N LEU A 454 -9.27 12.28 3.12
CA LEU A 454 -9.85 13.31 2.26
C LEU A 454 -9.25 14.71 2.51
N LEU A 455 -10.03 15.64 3.10
CA LEU A 455 -9.63 17.02 3.40
C LEU A 455 -8.45 17.11 4.38
N PHE A 456 -8.27 16.10 5.20
CA PHE A 456 -7.26 16.08 6.26
C PHE A 456 -6.01 15.28 5.90
N ARG A 457 -5.88 14.84 4.61
CA ARG A 457 -4.72 14.10 4.14
C ARG A 457 -3.89 14.93 3.14
N PRO A 458 -2.65 15.36 3.42
CA PRO A 458 -1.94 15.21 4.70
C PRO A 458 -2.49 16.14 5.78
N LEU A 459 -3.06 17.31 5.40
CA LEU A 459 -3.62 18.28 6.33
C LEU A 459 -4.43 19.35 5.57
N PHE A 460 -5.51 19.87 6.16
CA PHE A 460 -6.25 21.02 5.63
C PHE A 460 -5.43 22.32 5.82
N PRO A 461 -5.34 23.21 4.80
CA PRO A 461 -6.01 23.19 3.49
C PRO A 461 -5.17 22.55 2.36
N TYR A 462 -4.06 21.87 2.66
CA TYR A 462 -3.08 21.36 1.69
C TYR A 462 -3.43 19.98 1.11
N PHE A 463 -4.68 19.55 1.20
CA PHE A 463 -5.17 18.25 0.74
C PHE A 463 -5.20 18.08 -0.79
N ARG A 464 -5.03 19.17 -1.55
CA ARG A 464 -4.99 19.16 -3.03
C ARG A 464 -3.57 19.19 -3.57
N TYR A 465 -2.67 18.47 -2.95
CA TYR A 465 -1.28 18.24 -3.35
C TYR A 465 -0.37 19.46 -3.33
N ARG A 466 -0.89 20.71 -3.38
CA ARG A 466 -0.12 21.95 -3.26
C ARG A 466 0.35 22.14 -1.83
N MET A 467 1.66 22.39 -1.66
CA MET A 467 2.26 22.67 -0.35
C MET A 467 2.28 24.20 -0.08
N PRO A 468 2.66 24.64 1.13
CA PRO A 468 2.71 26.08 1.47
C PRO A 468 3.56 26.91 0.50
N VAL A 469 4.63 26.35 -0.03
CA VAL A 469 5.52 27.02 -1.01
C VAL A 469 4.95 26.87 -2.41
N ARG A 470 4.81 27.96 -3.15
CA ARG A 470 4.34 27.91 -4.55
C ARG A 470 5.24 27.04 -5.41
N GLY A 471 4.67 26.25 -6.30
CA GLY A 471 5.42 25.35 -7.18
C GLY A 471 6.01 24.13 -6.48
N LEU A 472 5.66 23.88 -5.20
CA LEU A 472 5.98 22.67 -4.46
C LEU A 472 4.72 21.81 -4.26
N TYR A 473 4.81 20.52 -4.60
CA TYR A 473 3.71 19.58 -4.55
C TYR A 473 4.12 18.31 -3.81
N LEU A 474 3.17 17.70 -3.09
CA LEU A 474 3.32 16.39 -2.46
C LEU A 474 2.62 15.33 -3.30
N CYS A 475 3.31 14.25 -3.66
CA CYS A 475 2.76 13.18 -4.50
C CYS A 475 2.84 11.78 -3.88
N SER A 476 3.37 11.66 -2.67
CA SER A 476 3.51 10.38 -1.95
C SER A 476 2.17 9.85 -1.43
N SER A 477 2.18 8.63 -0.88
CA SER A 477 1.02 8.00 -0.22
C SER A 477 0.48 8.79 0.97
N TYR A 478 1.23 9.76 1.48
CA TYR A 478 0.77 10.72 2.49
C TYR A 478 -0.27 11.72 1.95
N ALA A 479 -0.42 11.86 0.64
CA ALA A 479 -1.48 12.63 0.00
C ALA A 479 -2.69 11.75 -0.33
N HIS A 480 -3.86 12.37 -0.62
CA HIS A 480 -5.03 11.65 -1.11
C HIS A 480 -4.72 10.94 -2.46
N PRO A 481 -5.21 9.72 -2.71
CA PRO A 481 -6.12 8.89 -1.91
C PRO A 481 -5.46 8.11 -0.78
N GLY A 482 -4.14 8.06 -0.69
CA GLY A 482 -3.45 7.47 0.44
C GLY A 482 -2.86 6.10 0.17
N ALA A 483 -3.05 5.19 1.14
CA ALA A 483 -2.47 3.85 1.12
C ALA A 483 -2.86 3.01 -0.10
N GLY A 484 -1.97 2.10 -0.47
CA GLY A 484 -2.10 1.20 -1.62
C GLY A 484 -1.16 1.58 -2.77
N VAL A 485 -0.74 0.56 -3.51
CA VAL A 485 0.12 0.76 -4.69
C VAL A 485 -0.77 0.91 -5.92
N HIS A 486 -1.21 2.13 -6.17
CA HIS A 486 -2.08 2.50 -7.31
C HIS A 486 -1.54 3.67 -8.12
N GLY A 487 -0.48 4.36 -7.68
CA GLY A 487 0.12 5.50 -8.39
C GLY A 487 -0.74 6.77 -8.49
N MET A 488 -1.96 6.76 -7.95
CA MET A 488 -2.91 7.87 -8.13
C MET A 488 -2.53 9.13 -7.34
N CYS A 489 -1.83 9.00 -6.20
CA CYS A 489 -1.27 10.16 -5.50
C CYS A 489 -0.30 10.91 -6.43
N GLY A 490 0.57 10.15 -7.12
CA GLY A 490 1.50 10.68 -8.13
C GLY A 490 0.81 11.30 -9.32
N ALA A 491 -0.13 10.58 -9.92
CA ALA A 491 -0.87 11.05 -11.10
C ALA A 491 -1.64 12.35 -10.83
N ASN A 492 -2.39 12.39 -9.73
CA ASN A 492 -3.19 13.55 -9.35
C ASN A 492 -2.32 14.78 -9.05
N ALA A 493 -1.21 14.60 -8.30
CA ALA A 493 -0.29 15.69 -8.00
C ALA A 493 0.37 16.24 -9.27
N ALA A 494 0.80 15.36 -10.17
CA ALA A 494 1.41 15.71 -11.44
C ALA A 494 0.47 16.49 -12.36
N GLU A 495 -0.78 16.06 -12.49
CA GLU A 495 -1.80 16.76 -13.28
C GLU A 495 -2.06 18.18 -12.75
N ILE A 496 -2.06 18.36 -11.42
CA ILE A 496 -2.23 19.69 -10.82
C ILE A 496 -0.98 20.54 -11.04
N ALA A 497 0.21 19.97 -10.85
CA ALA A 497 1.48 20.67 -11.07
C ALA A 497 1.63 21.11 -12.54
N ALA A 498 1.22 20.26 -13.50
CA ALA A 498 1.25 20.56 -14.92
C ALA A 498 0.31 21.73 -15.27
N ARG A 499 -0.96 21.68 -14.83
CA ARG A 499 -1.94 22.76 -15.05
C ARG A 499 -1.49 24.10 -14.47
N ASP A 500 -0.91 24.10 -13.27
CA ASP A 500 -0.39 25.32 -12.63
C ASP A 500 0.81 25.88 -13.40
N ALA A 501 1.68 25.01 -13.91
CA ALA A 501 2.84 25.41 -14.71
C ALA A 501 2.44 25.99 -16.07
N GLU A 502 1.43 25.42 -16.74
CA GLU A 502 0.87 25.89 -18.00
C GLU A 502 0.23 27.29 -17.85
N ARG A 503 -0.58 27.48 -16.80
CA ARG A 503 -1.18 28.77 -16.49
C ARG A 503 -0.15 29.86 -16.20
N SER A 504 0.95 29.50 -15.51
CA SER A 504 2.03 30.45 -15.20
C SER A 504 2.91 30.78 -16.41
N GLY A 505 2.94 29.92 -17.44
CA GLY A 505 3.70 30.13 -18.67
C GLY A 505 2.92 30.88 -19.74
N ALA A 506 1.59 31.00 -19.61
CA ALA A 506 0.74 31.80 -20.54
C ALA A 506 0.71 33.30 -20.20
N VAL A 507 1.43 33.72 -19.13
CA VAL A 507 1.48 35.12 -18.61
C VAL A 507 2.83 35.78 -18.93
N VAL A 508 3.64 35.22 -19.87
CA VAL A 508 4.89 35.85 -20.34
C VAL A 508 4.75 36.25 -21.79
#